data_fac10e5ba6ee817bbf1ccf97e1bc792c
#
_entry.id   fac10e5ba6ee817bbf1ccf97e1bc792c
#
_cell.length_a   1.000
_cell.length_b   1.000
_cell.length_c   1.000
_cell.angle_alpha   90.00
_cell.angle_beta   90.00
_cell.angle_gamma   90.00
#
_symmetry.space_group_name_H-M   'P 1'
#
loop_
_entity.id
_entity.type
_entity.pdbx_description
1 polymer ?
#
loop_
_entity_poly.entity_id
_entity_poly.type
_entity_poly.pdbx_seq_one_letter_code
_entity_poly.pdbx_strand_id
1 'polypeptide(L)'
;MTLAVSSDRPRPLSEHLAELNHVIRISAILLFFATIACAYATDSLMRAWLDYLPLGADAPNLSVYSPFEWLEIRWSLAILLALLTVLPVISLQLHRFARPGLLPRERSWLATLLCLSMAIIPLVILATWGYMLPFFIEAAHAADSLEGVGTRYDASALFRLALGFSWLLVTIMLATLSLSIARLLGLVEHGEVRFRARILLIFGGLLLLTLPAEYEGLRLLAAFAAMALADKISRTLPEAPLGRRKFEVDDVLSRDGSTRRVALVDCGCEGACPRFPAGSVHHGVAMPKCSALCLEPTEQDALADMVLHHGITNIIIAGCDATPLPLSLRSSLDSMGCGYAGLGWLDAPESSDDSWKASSISDLMH
;
A
#
# COMPACT_ATOMS: atom_id res chain seq x y z
N MET A 1 -25.13 9.38 25.95
CA MET A 1 -25.36 8.21 25.07
C MET A 1 -23.99 7.71 24.68
N THR A 2 -23.41 6.83 25.46
CA THR A 2 -22.06 6.30 25.27
C THR A 2 -22.08 5.29 24.13
N LEU A 3 -21.62 5.69 22.96
CA LEU A 3 -21.29 4.77 21.87
C LEU A 3 -19.98 4.04 22.23
N ALA A 4 -20.08 3.13 23.16
CA ALA A 4 -19.04 2.14 23.39
C ALA A 4 -19.06 1.21 22.17
N VAL A 5 -18.09 1.37 21.28
CA VAL A 5 -17.81 0.36 20.26
C VAL A 5 -17.24 -0.86 21.02
N SER A 6 -18.12 -1.81 21.32
CA SER A 6 -17.83 -3.00 22.11
C SER A 6 -16.88 -4.02 21.42
N SER A 7 -16.18 -3.64 20.36
CA SER A 7 -15.35 -4.55 19.54
C SER A 7 -13.84 -4.44 19.76
N ASP A 8 -13.37 -3.46 20.50
CA ASP A 8 -11.93 -3.29 20.76
C ASP A 8 -11.51 -4.01 22.06
N ARG A 9 -11.49 -5.31 22.00
CA ARG A 9 -10.72 -6.11 22.96
C ARG A 9 -9.28 -6.21 22.44
N PRO A 10 -8.26 -5.86 23.25
CA PRO A 10 -6.86 -6.11 22.89
C PRO A 10 -6.69 -7.62 22.66
N ARG A 11 -6.58 -8.01 21.40
CA ARG A 11 -6.35 -9.40 21.02
C ARG A 11 -4.86 -9.68 21.05
N PRO A 12 -4.43 -10.82 21.61
CA PRO A 12 -3.02 -11.19 21.58
C PRO A 12 -2.51 -11.33 20.15
N LEU A 13 -1.25 -10.99 19.92
CA LEU A 13 -0.60 -11.04 18.59
C LEU A 13 -0.75 -12.41 17.91
N SER A 14 -0.79 -13.49 18.71
CA SER A 14 -1.02 -14.86 18.24
C SER A 14 -2.36 -15.06 17.51
N GLU A 15 -3.43 -14.39 17.93
CA GLU A 15 -4.73 -14.46 17.25
C GLU A 15 -4.71 -13.74 15.91
N HIS A 16 -4.07 -12.56 15.83
CA HIS A 16 -3.89 -11.84 14.57
C HIS A 16 -3.04 -12.62 13.56
N LEU A 17 -1.98 -13.27 14.04
CA LEU A 17 -1.17 -14.14 13.20
C LEU A 17 -1.94 -15.39 12.73
N ALA A 18 -2.78 -15.98 13.58
CA ALA A 18 -3.63 -17.11 13.21
C ALA A 18 -4.67 -16.71 12.16
N GLU A 19 -5.30 -15.52 12.30
CA GLU A 19 -6.24 -14.97 11.33
C GLU A 19 -5.56 -14.68 9.98
N LEU A 20 -4.38 -14.05 9.99
CA LEU A 20 -3.58 -13.82 8.78
C LEU A 20 -3.21 -15.14 8.08
N ASN A 21 -2.75 -16.14 8.84
CA ASN A 21 -2.43 -17.47 8.30
C ASN A 21 -3.66 -18.15 7.69
N HIS A 22 -4.83 -17.98 8.29
CA HIS A 22 -6.08 -18.49 7.74
C HIS A 22 -6.42 -17.83 6.38
N VAL A 23 -6.30 -16.50 6.27
CA VAL A 23 -6.51 -15.75 5.02
C VAL A 23 -5.53 -16.22 3.94
N ILE A 24 -4.23 -16.33 4.27
CA ILE A 24 -3.20 -16.79 3.32
C ILE A 24 -3.51 -18.21 2.84
N ARG A 25 -3.86 -19.12 3.76
CA ARG A 25 -4.16 -20.52 3.42
C ARG A 25 -5.38 -20.64 2.50
N ILE A 26 -6.46 -19.92 2.78
CA ILE A 26 -7.65 -19.93 1.92
C ILE A 26 -7.32 -19.35 0.55
N SER A 27 -6.59 -18.23 0.49
CA SER A 27 -6.18 -17.60 -0.77
C SER A 27 -5.31 -18.55 -1.60
N ALA A 28 -4.37 -19.28 -0.97
CA ALA A 28 -3.52 -20.26 -1.65
C ALA A 28 -4.32 -21.45 -2.19
N ILE A 29 -5.28 -21.97 -1.41
CA ILE A 29 -6.18 -23.06 -1.85
C ILE A 29 -7.04 -22.61 -3.03
N LEU A 30 -7.63 -21.41 -2.95
CA LEU A 30 -8.43 -20.85 -4.04
C LEU A 30 -7.60 -20.66 -5.30
N LEU A 31 -6.37 -20.11 -5.16
CA LEU A 31 -5.47 -19.92 -6.27
C LEU A 31 -5.09 -21.27 -6.92
N PHE A 32 -4.82 -22.30 -6.13
CA PHE A 32 -4.50 -23.63 -6.62
C PHE A 32 -5.65 -24.22 -7.46
N PHE A 33 -6.88 -24.21 -6.94
CA PHE A 33 -8.03 -24.73 -7.68
C PHE A 33 -8.38 -23.87 -8.90
N ALA A 34 -8.28 -22.54 -8.79
CA ALA A 34 -8.47 -21.64 -9.91
C ALA A 34 -7.42 -21.90 -11.01
N THR A 35 -6.16 -22.15 -10.65
CA THR A 35 -5.11 -22.50 -11.63
C THR A 35 -5.44 -23.77 -12.38
N ILE A 36 -5.92 -24.81 -11.69
CA ILE A 36 -6.35 -26.06 -12.34
C ILE A 36 -7.53 -25.78 -13.29
N ALA A 37 -8.53 -25.03 -12.85
CA ALA A 37 -9.69 -24.67 -13.68
C ALA A 37 -9.28 -23.86 -14.91
N CYS A 38 -8.42 -22.82 -14.73
CA CYS A 38 -7.91 -22.01 -15.82
C CYS A 38 -7.04 -22.81 -16.81
N ALA A 39 -6.31 -23.82 -16.34
CA ALA A 39 -5.48 -24.67 -17.21
C ALA A 39 -6.29 -25.40 -18.30
N TYR A 40 -7.57 -25.72 -18.03
CA TYR A 40 -8.46 -26.30 -19.05
C TYR A 40 -8.86 -25.30 -20.12
N ALA A 41 -8.97 -24.00 -19.78
CA ALA A 41 -9.34 -22.95 -20.72
C ALA A 41 -8.14 -22.38 -21.50
N THR A 42 -6.92 -22.65 -21.06
CA THR A 42 -5.70 -22.04 -21.59
C THR A 42 -5.49 -22.34 -23.05
N ASP A 43 -5.69 -23.60 -23.52
CA ASP A 43 -5.47 -23.99 -24.90
C ASP A 43 -6.42 -23.28 -25.88
N SER A 44 -7.69 -23.14 -25.52
CA SER A 44 -8.66 -22.43 -26.33
C SER A 44 -8.37 -20.94 -26.41
N LEU A 45 -7.96 -20.35 -25.28
CA LEU A 45 -7.60 -18.94 -25.20
C LEU A 45 -6.33 -18.63 -26.00
N MET A 46 -5.32 -19.48 -25.91
CA MET A 46 -4.07 -19.34 -26.67
C MET A 46 -4.33 -19.40 -28.19
N ARG A 47 -5.17 -20.34 -28.66
CA ARG A 47 -5.55 -20.41 -30.07
C ARG A 47 -6.32 -19.17 -30.51
N ALA A 48 -7.35 -18.76 -29.76
CA ALA A 48 -8.13 -17.58 -30.09
C ALA A 48 -7.27 -16.31 -30.15
N TRP A 49 -6.25 -16.20 -29.28
CA TRP A 49 -5.34 -15.06 -29.32
C TRP A 49 -4.38 -15.11 -30.52
N LEU A 50 -3.85 -16.27 -30.89
CA LEU A 50 -3.02 -16.42 -32.08
C LEU A 50 -3.80 -16.09 -33.36
N ASP A 51 -5.09 -16.50 -33.43
CA ASP A 51 -5.98 -16.17 -34.54
C ASP A 51 -6.31 -14.67 -34.63
N TYR A 52 -6.25 -13.98 -33.49
CA TYR A 52 -6.49 -12.54 -33.42
C TYR A 52 -5.27 -11.69 -33.85
N LEU A 53 -4.05 -12.24 -33.78
CA LEU A 53 -2.84 -11.49 -34.08
C LEU A 53 -2.71 -11.17 -35.59
N PRO A 54 -2.23 -9.97 -35.96
CA PRO A 54 -2.03 -9.56 -37.36
C PRO A 54 -0.75 -10.20 -37.94
N LEU A 55 -0.74 -11.54 -38.08
CA LEU A 55 0.43 -12.29 -38.55
C LEU A 55 0.55 -12.39 -40.07
N GLY A 56 -0.34 -11.71 -40.83
CA GLY A 56 -0.42 -11.72 -42.30
C GLY A 56 -1.18 -12.90 -42.88
N ALA A 57 -1.68 -12.73 -44.11
CA ALA A 57 -2.54 -13.74 -44.80
C ALA A 57 -1.81 -15.08 -45.08
N ASP A 58 -0.48 -15.10 -45.04
CA ASP A 58 0.36 -16.26 -45.32
C ASP A 58 0.90 -16.92 -44.01
N ALA A 59 0.23 -16.77 -42.88
CA ALA A 59 0.67 -17.26 -41.57
C ALA A 59 0.48 -18.79 -41.29
N PRO A 60 0.70 -19.74 -42.24
CA PRO A 60 0.76 -21.15 -41.88
C PRO A 60 2.02 -21.58 -41.15
N ASN A 61 2.94 -20.66 -40.83
CA ASN A 61 4.29 -20.96 -40.35
C ASN A 61 4.52 -20.64 -38.86
N LEU A 62 3.48 -20.72 -38.04
CA LEU A 62 3.65 -20.74 -36.60
C LEU A 62 4.27 -22.08 -36.19
N SER A 63 5.44 -22.07 -35.63
CA SER A 63 6.13 -23.27 -35.14
C SER A 63 6.39 -23.17 -33.65
N VAL A 64 6.32 -24.32 -32.98
CA VAL A 64 6.73 -24.48 -31.58
C VAL A 64 7.99 -25.34 -31.61
N TYR A 65 9.10 -24.74 -31.21
CA TYR A 65 10.40 -25.43 -31.28
C TYR A 65 10.69 -26.32 -30.07
N SER A 66 10.11 -25.98 -28.89
CA SER A 66 10.35 -26.71 -27.65
C SER A 66 9.03 -27.06 -26.93
N PRO A 67 8.70 -28.34 -26.77
CA PRO A 67 7.50 -28.77 -26.04
C PRO A 67 7.58 -28.43 -24.54
N PHE A 68 8.76 -28.34 -23.95
CA PHE A 68 8.91 -27.98 -22.52
C PHE A 68 8.62 -26.50 -22.28
N GLU A 69 9.10 -25.63 -23.16
CA GLU A 69 8.78 -24.18 -23.12
C GLU A 69 7.29 -23.93 -23.29
N TRP A 70 6.64 -24.70 -24.15
CA TRP A 70 5.19 -24.61 -24.35
C TRP A 70 4.41 -24.98 -23.08
N LEU A 71 4.89 -26.00 -22.36
CA LEU A 71 4.29 -26.39 -21.07
C LEU A 71 4.45 -25.30 -20.01
N GLU A 72 5.61 -24.66 -19.92
CA GLU A 72 5.88 -23.53 -19.02
C GLU A 72 4.95 -22.35 -19.32
N ILE A 73 4.80 -21.99 -20.58
CA ILE A 73 3.90 -20.92 -21.04
C ILE A 73 2.45 -21.21 -20.62
N ARG A 74 1.97 -22.44 -20.83
CA ARG A 74 0.60 -22.83 -20.42
C ARG A 74 0.36 -22.67 -18.95
N TRP A 75 1.28 -23.14 -18.11
CA TRP A 75 1.15 -22.99 -16.65
C TRP A 75 1.27 -21.55 -16.22
N SER A 76 2.19 -20.78 -16.80
CA SER A 76 2.34 -19.36 -16.50
C SER A 76 1.06 -18.57 -16.83
N LEU A 77 0.45 -18.84 -17.99
CA LEU A 77 -0.82 -18.23 -18.38
C LEU A 77 -1.97 -18.68 -17.46
N ALA A 78 -2.03 -19.97 -17.11
CA ALA A 78 -3.05 -20.49 -16.20
C ALA A 78 -2.95 -19.83 -14.81
N ILE A 79 -1.74 -19.63 -14.28
CA ILE A 79 -1.50 -18.94 -13.00
C ILE A 79 -1.90 -17.47 -13.10
N LEU A 80 -1.56 -16.79 -14.19
CA LEU A 80 -1.94 -15.39 -14.42
C LEU A 80 -3.47 -15.22 -14.43
N LEU A 81 -4.18 -16.06 -15.17
CA LEU A 81 -5.65 -16.05 -15.23
C LEU A 81 -6.29 -16.38 -13.88
N ALA A 82 -5.73 -17.37 -13.17
CA ALA A 82 -6.18 -17.74 -11.84
C ALA A 82 -5.99 -16.56 -10.85
N LEU A 83 -4.85 -15.87 -10.91
CA LEU A 83 -4.60 -14.69 -10.09
C LEU A 83 -5.64 -13.59 -10.35
N LEU A 84 -5.93 -13.29 -11.62
CA LEU A 84 -6.94 -12.30 -11.99
C LEU A 84 -8.35 -12.71 -11.50
N THR A 85 -8.68 -14.00 -11.59
CA THR A 85 -9.97 -14.54 -11.15
C THR A 85 -10.13 -14.50 -9.62
N VAL A 86 -9.07 -14.79 -8.87
CA VAL A 86 -9.08 -14.84 -7.40
C VAL A 86 -8.85 -13.47 -6.77
N LEU A 87 -8.32 -12.50 -7.53
CA LEU A 87 -8.02 -11.14 -7.06
C LEU A 87 -9.20 -10.47 -6.30
N PRO A 88 -10.46 -10.54 -6.76
CA PRO A 88 -11.59 -9.97 -6.02
C PRO A 88 -11.78 -10.62 -4.63
N VAL A 89 -11.61 -11.94 -4.55
CA VAL A 89 -11.76 -12.68 -3.29
C VAL A 89 -10.64 -12.33 -2.33
N ILE A 90 -9.39 -12.27 -2.80
CA ILE A 90 -8.22 -11.83 -2.00
C ILE A 90 -8.44 -10.41 -1.50
N SER A 91 -8.89 -9.50 -2.35
CA SER A 91 -9.17 -8.11 -1.99
C SER A 91 -10.25 -8.00 -0.90
N LEU A 92 -11.33 -8.77 -1.01
CA LEU A 92 -12.38 -8.82 0.01
C LEU A 92 -11.89 -9.40 1.34
N GLN A 93 -11.06 -10.45 1.30
CA GLN A 93 -10.47 -11.04 2.51
C GLN A 93 -9.51 -10.05 3.19
N LEU A 94 -8.67 -9.36 2.41
CA LEU A 94 -7.76 -8.33 2.90
C LEU A 94 -8.52 -7.16 3.53
N HIS A 95 -9.60 -6.70 2.88
CA HIS A 95 -10.46 -5.66 3.44
C HIS A 95 -11.09 -6.08 4.77
N ARG A 96 -11.62 -7.30 4.86
CA ARG A 96 -12.22 -7.83 6.11
C ARG A 96 -11.18 -7.95 7.22
N PHE A 97 -9.98 -8.43 6.89
CA PHE A 97 -8.88 -8.58 7.84
C PHE A 97 -8.41 -7.22 8.38
N ALA A 98 -8.26 -6.21 7.50
CA ALA A 98 -7.77 -4.88 7.90
C ALA A 98 -8.85 -4.02 8.59
N ARG A 99 -10.14 -4.30 8.34
CA ARG A 99 -11.27 -3.49 8.84
C ARG A 99 -11.25 -3.18 10.34
N PRO A 100 -10.96 -4.12 11.26
CA PRO A 100 -11.00 -3.83 12.70
C PRO A 100 -9.91 -2.86 13.16
N GLY A 101 -8.77 -2.78 12.46
CA GLY A 101 -7.66 -1.89 12.81
C GLY A 101 -7.67 -0.53 12.09
N LEU A 102 -8.70 -0.23 11.28
CA LEU A 102 -8.76 0.98 10.47
C LEU A 102 -9.86 1.93 10.94
N LEU A 103 -9.55 3.22 10.93
CA LEU A 103 -10.52 4.29 11.14
C LEU A 103 -11.57 4.33 10.00
N PRO A 104 -12.78 4.89 10.23
CA PRO A 104 -13.85 4.90 9.22
C PRO A 104 -13.44 5.45 7.85
N ARG A 105 -12.67 6.55 7.82
CA ARG A 105 -12.15 7.14 6.56
C ARG A 105 -11.16 6.24 5.85
N GLU A 106 -10.32 5.53 6.57
CA GLU A 106 -9.32 4.63 6.01
C GLU A 106 -9.93 3.36 5.46
N ARG A 107 -11.01 2.90 6.08
CA ARG A 107 -11.80 1.80 5.51
C ARG A 107 -12.31 2.15 4.12
N SER A 108 -12.79 3.39 3.93
CA SER A 108 -13.25 3.86 2.61
C SER A 108 -12.08 3.98 1.63
N TRP A 109 -10.94 4.51 2.05
CA TRP A 109 -9.73 4.59 1.22
C TRP A 109 -9.20 3.21 0.84
N LEU A 110 -9.09 2.30 1.79
CA LEU A 110 -8.68 0.92 1.52
C LEU A 110 -9.66 0.24 0.54
N ALA A 111 -10.97 0.40 0.76
CA ALA A 111 -11.98 -0.15 -0.14
C ALA A 111 -11.83 0.42 -1.55
N THR A 112 -11.64 1.73 -1.69
CA THR A 112 -11.43 2.41 -2.98
C THR A 112 -10.16 1.89 -3.68
N LEU A 113 -9.03 1.78 -2.97
CA LEU A 113 -7.78 1.25 -3.52
C LEU A 113 -7.93 -0.19 -4.00
N LEU A 114 -8.59 -1.04 -3.22
CA LEU A 114 -8.83 -2.44 -3.58
C LEU A 114 -9.80 -2.55 -4.76
N CYS A 115 -10.90 -1.80 -4.78
CA CYS A 115 -11.83 -1.75 -5.92
C CYS A 115 -11.16 -1.26 -7.20
N LEU A 116 -10.34 -0.21 -7.08
CA LEU A 116 -9.59 0.33 -8.22
C LEU A 116 -8.58 -0.67 -8.75
N SER A 117 -7.85 -1.37 -7.88
CA SER A 117 -6.90 -2.41 -8.30
C SER A 117 -7.59 -3.60 -8.97
N MET A 118 -8.77 -4.02 -8.48
CA MET A 118 -9.57 -5.07 -9.12
C MET A 118 -10.03 -4.70 -10.53
N ALA A 119 -10.24 -3.41 -10.81
CA ALA A 119 -10.63 -2.94 -12.14
C ALA A 119 -9.39 -2.71 -13.04
N ILE A 120 -8.37 -2.03 -12.54
CA ILE A 120 -7.20 -1.61 -13.33
C ILE A 120 -6.33 -2.80 -13.73
N ILE A 121 -6.07 -3.76 -12.83
CA ILE A 121 -5.17 -4.88 -13.14
C ILE A 121 -5.69 -5.71 -14.34
N PRO A 122 -6.94 -6.22 -14.34
CA PRO A 122 -7.46 -6.92 -15.51
C PRO A 122 -7.53 -6.03 -16.75
N LEU A 123 -7.92 -4.76 -16.62
CA LEU A 123 -8.03 -3.84 -17.75
C LEU A 123 -6.67 -3.63 -18.44
N VAL A 124 -5.61 -3.44 -17.67
CA VAL A 124 -4.25 -3.25 -18.21
C VAL A 124 -3.77 -4.53 -18.90
N ILE A 125 -4.05 -5.71 -18.33
CA ILE A 125 -3.71 -6.98 -18.98
C ILE A 125 -4.48 -7.13 -20.30
N LEU A 126 -5.79 -6.88 -20.31
CA LEU A 126 -6.60 -6.91 -21.53
C LEU A 126 -6.11 -5.90 -22.58
N ALA A 127 -5.75 -4.70 -22.18
CA ALA A 127 -5.18 -3.70 -23.08
C ALA A 127 -3.81 -4.12 -23.64
N THR A 128 -2.98 -4.77 -22.82
CA THR A 128 -1.68 -5.31 -23.26
C THR A 128 -1.85 -6.38 -24.32
N TRP A 129 -2.73 -7.36 -24.06
CA TRP A 129 -2.96 -8.48 -25.01
C TRP A 129 -3.79 -8.10 -26.22
N GLY A 130 -4.75 -7.17 -26.08
CA GLY A 130 -5.67 -6.76 -27.14
C GLY A 130 -5.17 -5.63 -28.04
N TYR A 131 -4.30 -4.76 -27.53
CA TYR A 131 -3.84 -3.58 -28.29
C TYR A 131 -2.32 -3.45 -28.35
N MET A 132 -1.64 -3.48 -27.21
CA MET A 132 -0.22 -3.16 -27.15
C MET A 132 0.62 -4.20 -27.92
N LEU A 133 0.40 -5.48 -27.66
CA LEU A 133 1.15 -6.56 -28.32
C LEU A 133 0.84 -6.67 -29.81
N PRO A 134 -0.41 -6.68 -30.28
CA PRO A 134 -0.71 -6.66 -31.71
C PRO A 134 -0.07 -5.47 -32.42
N PHE A 135 -0.11 -4.27 -31.82
CA PHE A 135 0.55 -3.08 -32.37
C PHE A 135 2.06 -3.24 -32.50
N PHE A 136 2.74 -3.81 -31.47
CA PHE A 136 4.17 -4.07 -31.56
C PHE A 136 4.54 -5.12 -32.60
N ILE A 137 3.72 -6.17 -32.75
CA ILE A 137 3.92 -7.19 -33.78
C ILE A 137 3.75 -6.61 -35.17
N GLU A 138 2.71 -5.79 -35.40
CA GLU A 138 2.50 -5.10 -36.66
C GLU A 138 3.63 -4.13 -37.00
N ALA A 139 4.09 -3.35 -36.03
CA ALA A 139 5.22 -2.44 -36.20
C ALA A 139 6.53 -3.20 -36.48
N ALA A 140 6.76 -4.33 -35.82
CA ALA A 140 7.91 -5.19 -36.09
C ALA A 140 7.84 -5.80 -37.49
N HIS A 141 6.66 -6.26 -37.93
CA HIS A 141 6.46 -6.78 -39.27
C HIS A 141 6.71 -5.74 -40.36
N ALA A 142 6.24 -4.50 -40.14
CA ALA A 142 6.50 -3.39 -41.05
C ALA A 142 7.98 -3.01 -41.16
N ALA A 143 8.76 -3.19 -40.07
CA ALA A 143 10.20 -2.88 -40.03
C ALA A 143 11.07 -3.99 -40.64
N ASP A 144 10.58 -5.22 -40.70
CA ASP A 144 11.37 -6.43 -41.06
C ASP A 144 11.12 -6.89 -42.52
N SER A 145 10.61 -6.01 -43.39
CA SER A 145 10.40 -6.30 -44.81
C SER A 145 11.72 -6.29 -45.60
N LEU A 146 12.63 -7.25 -45.29
CA LEU A 146 13.78 -7.55 -46.10
C LEU A 146 13.33 -8.37 -47.31
N GLU A 147 13.54 -7.84 -48.51
CA GLU A 147 13.22 -8.54 -49.77
C GLU A 147 13.88 -9.93 -49.82
N GLY A 148 13.09 -10.98 -49.90
CA GLY A 148 13.53 -12.38 -50.10
C GLY A 148 13.68 -13.23 -48.84
N VAL A 149 13.36 -12.71 -47.63
CA VAL A 149 13.36 -13.51 -46.40
C VAL A 149 11.91 -13.72 -45.95
N GLY A 150 11.45 -15.00 -45.98
CA GLY A 150 10.15 -15.37 -45.41
C GLY A 150 10.22 -15.35 -43.88
N THR A 151 9.40 -14.53 -43.26
CA THR A 151 9.32 -14.44 -41.78
C THR A 151 8.65 -15.68 -41.21
N ARG A 152 9.30 -16.36 -40.28
CA ARG A 152 8.71 -17.44 -39.45
C ARG A 152 8.54 -16.93 -38.04
N TYR A 153 7.31 -17.02 -37.52
CA TYR A 153 7.03 -16.61 -36.14
C TYR A 153 7.10 -17.84 -35.21
N ASP A 154 7.85 -17.70 -34.12
CA ASP A 154 7.83 -18.65 -33.02
C ASP A 154 6.70 -18.29 -32.05
N ALA A 155 5.67 -19.16 -31.99
CA ALA A 155 4.55 -18.98 -31.08
C ALA A 155 4.99 -18.91 -29.63
N SER A 156 6.00 -19.70 -29.24
CA SER A 156 6.52 -19.71 -27.86
C SER A 156 7.16 -18.37 -27.50
N ALA A 157 7.90 -17.75 -28.40
CA ALA A 157 8.52 -16.43 -28.19
C ALA A 157 7.46 -15.32 -28.03
N LEU A 158 6.40 -15.33 -28.82
CA LEU A 158 5.28 -14.37 -28.72
C LEU A 158 4.57 -14.46 -27.36
N PHE A 159 4.27 -15.68 -26.90
CA PHE A 159 3.65 -15.87 -25.59
C PHE A 159 4.61 -15.52 -24.44
N ARG A 160 5.90 -15.84 -24.53
CA ARG A 160 6.89 -15.43 -23.51
C ARG A 160 6.98 -13.92 -23.38
N LEU A 161 6.99 -13.21 -24.51
CA LEU A 161 6.95 -11.75 -24.51
C LEU A 161 5.68 -11.22 -23.84
N ALA A 162 4.50 -11.74 -24.23
CA ALA A 162 3.21 -11.35 -23.68
C ALA A 162 3.12 -11.60 -22.16
N LEU A 163 3.54 -12.78 -21.72
CA LEU A 163 3.55 -13.15 -20.30
C LEU A 163 4.59 -12.36 -19.51
N GLY A 164 5.77 -12.11 -20.08
CA GLY A 164 6.81 -11.29 -19.45
C GLY A 164 6.30 -9.88 -19.16
N PHE A 165 5.67 -9.21 -20.13
CA PHE A 165 5.03 -7.92 -19.92
C PHE A 165 3.89 -7.99 -18.91
N SER A 166 3.06 -9.03 -18.96
CA SER A 166 1.96 -9.21 -18.02
C SER A 166 2.45 -9.36 -16.58
N TRP A 167 3.44 -10.20 -16.34
CA TRP A 167 4.05 -10.38 -15.01
C TRP A 167 4.74 -9.11 -14.52
N LEU A 168 5.42 -8.38 -15.40
CA LEU A 168 6.01 -7.07 -15.08
C LEU A 168 4.93 -6.10 -14.57
N LEU A 169 3.85 -5.93 -15.33
CA LEU A 169 2.77 -5.00 -15.00
C LEU A 169 2.02 -5.41 -13.72
N VAL A 170 1.66 -6.69 -13.59
CA VAL A 170 1.01 -7.22 -12.38
C VAL A 170 1.89 -7.01 -11.15
N THR A 171 3.18 -7.29 -11.25
CA THR A 171 4.11 -7.12 -10.13
C THR A 171 4.27 -5.66 -9.73
N ILE A 172 4.38 -4.74 -10.70
CA ILE A 172 4.39 -3.29 -10.43
C ILE A 172 3.11 -2.86 -9.70
N MET A 173 1.95 -3.31 -10.18
CA MET A 173 0.66 -2.94 -9.57
C MET A 173 0.50 -3.51 -8.17
N LEU A 174 0.88 -4.76 -7.93
CA LEU A 174 0.83 -5.37 -6.61
C LEU A 174 1.83 -4.73 -5.64
N ALA A 175 3.03 -4.39 -6.11
CA ALA A 175 4.02 -3.66 -5.31
C ALA A 175 3.50 -2.26 -4.94
N THR A 176 2.93 -1.55 -5.91
CA THR A 176 2.32 -0.22 -5.70
C THR A 176 1.17 -0.29 -4.69
N LEU A 177 0.27 -1.27 -4.85
CA LEU A 177 -0.85 -1.49 -3.94
C LEU A 177 -0.36 -1.81 -2.52
N SER A 178 0.62 -2.70 -2.38
CA SER A 178 1.19 -3.07 -1.09
C SER A 178 1.87 -1.89 -0.40
N LEU A 179 2.63 -1.08 -1.14
CA LEU A 179 3.24 0.15 -0.61
C LEU A 179 2.19 1.18 -0.22
N SER A 180 1.12 1.34 -1.02
CA SER A 180 0.03 2.27 -0.75
C SER A 180 -0.74 1.89 0.52
N ILE A 181 -1.04 0.59 0.69
CA ILE A 181 -1.65 0.07 1.92
C ILE A 181 -0.71 0.26 3.11
N ALA A 182 0.58 -0.01 2.96
CA ALA A 182 1.56 0.17 4.03
C ALA A 182 1.69 1.65 4.46
N ARG A 183 1.58 2.60 3.51
CA ARG A 183 1.53 4.05 3.81
C ARG A 183 0.23 4.43 4.50
N LEU A 184 -0.90 3.93 4.02
CA LEU A 184 -2.21 4.17 4.63
C LEU A 184 -2.26 3.69 6.08
N LEU A 185 -1.59 2.58 6.38
CA LEU A 185 -1.48 2.02 7.73
C LEU A 185 -0.38 2.70 8.58
N GLY A 186 0.31 3.71 8.05
CA GLY A 186 1.42 4.37 8.74
C GLY A 186 2.63 3.47 9.01
N LEU A 187 2.78 2.36 8.26
CA LEU A 187 3.93 1.45 8.38
C LEU A 187 5.17 1.95 7.63
N VAL A 188 4.96 2.86 6.68
CA VAL A 188 6.01 3.49 5.86
C VAL A 188 5.91 4.99 6.04
N GLU A 189 6.72 5.55 6.92
CA GLU A 189 6.87 7.01 7.10
C GLU A 189 8.00 7.59 6.24
N HIS A 190 7.98 8.92 6.06
CA HIS A 190 9.10 9.64 5.49
C HIS A 190 10.35 9.40 6.34
N GLY A 191 11.35 8.73 5.73
CA GLY A 191 12.63 8.42 6.40
C GLY A 191 12.80 6.98 6.89
N GLU A 192 11.75 6.18 7.10
CA GLU A 192 11.89 4.76 7.42
C GLU A 192 12.14 3.91 6.15
N VAL A 193 13.41 3.61 5.92
CA VAL A 193 13.84 2.85 4.71
C VAL A 193 13.57 1.35 4.86
N ARG A 194 13.58 0.80 6.08
CA ARG A 194 13.62 -0.66 6.31
C ARG A 194 12.40 -1.42 5.82
N PHE A 195 11.20 -0.98 6.17
CA PHE A 195 9.97 -1.70 5.78
C PHE A 195 9.68 -1.53 4.28
N ARG A 196 9.84 -0.32 3.76
CA ARG A 196 9.74 0.00 2.33
C ARG A 196 10.69 -0.85 1.50
N ALA A 197 11.97 -0.93 1.90
CA ALA A 197 12.96 -1.73 1.22
C ALA A 197 12.61 -3.22 1.20
N ARG A 198 12.04 -3.78 2.28
CA ARG A 198 11.61 -5.18 2.31
C ARG A 198 10.52 -5.48 1.30
N ILE A 199 9.50 -4.63 1.18
CA ILE A 199 8.43 -4.79 0.18
C ILE A 199 9.03 -4.76 -1.23
N LEU A 200 9.86 -3.75 -1.54
CA LEU A 200 10.49 -3.62 -2.85
C LEU A 200 11.42 -4.80 -3.18
N LEU A 201 12.16 -5.31 -2.22
CA LEU A 201 13.03 -6.49 -2.40
C LEU A 201 12.22 -7.77 -2.66
N ILE A 202 11.09 -7.98 -1.96
CA ILE A 202 10.22 -9.14 -2.18
C ILE A 202 9.65 -9.10 -3.60
N PHE A 203 9.05 -7.99 -4.02
CA PHE A 203 8.47 -7.88 -5.35
C PHE A 203 9.52 -7.82 -6.46
N GLY A 204 10.65 -7.16 -6.22
CA GLY A 204 11.78 -7.17 -7.15
C GLY A 204 12.38 -8.57 -7.34
N GLY A 205 12.54 -9.34 -6.26
CA GLY A 205 12.96 -10.74 -6.29
C GLY A 205 11.95 -11.63 -7.03
N LEU A 206 10.65 -11.45 -6.76
CA LEU A 206 9.59 -12.16 -7.48
C LEU A 206 9.64 -11.85 -8.98
N LEU A 207 9.85 -10.58 -9.35
CA LEU A 207 9.95 -10.19 -10.75
C LEU A 207 11.16 -10.82 -11.44
N LEU A 208 12.31 -10.89 -10.76
CA LEU A 208 13.49 -11.57 -11.28
C LEU A 208 13.28 -13.07 -11.52
N LEU A 209 12.42 -13.70 -10.73
CA LEU A 209 12.06 -15.11 -10.90
C LEU A 209 11.05 -15.35 -12.03
N THR A 210 10.16 -14.38 -12.29
CA THR A 210 9.08 -14.52 -13.28
C THR A 210 9.48 -14.04 -14.67
N LEU A 211 10.48 -13.15 -14.80
CA LEU A 211 10.95 -12.68 -16.10
C LEU A 211 11.75 -13.77 -16.82
N PRO A 212 11.52 -13.94 -18.16
CA PRO A 212 12.25 -14.89 -18.97
C PRO A 212 13.77 -14.70 -18.92
N ALA A 213 14.52 -15.80 -18.95
CA ALA A 213 15.99 -15.80 -18.86
C ALA A 213 16.68 -15.13 -20.05
N GLU A 214 16.00 -15.04 -21.19
CA GLU A 214 16.49 -14.44 -22.43
C GLU A 214 16.89 -12.97 -22.29
N TYR A 215 16.36 -12.29 -21.27
CA TYR A 215 16.63 -10.87 -20.98
C TYR A 215 17.71 -10.65 -19.90
N GLU A 216 18.74 -11.54 -19.80
CA GLU A 216 19.70 -11.55 -18.68
C GLU A 216 20.21 -10.18 -18.23
N GLY A 217 20.70 -9.35 -19.14
CA GLY A 217 21.17 -7.98 -18.80
C GLY A 217 20.05 -7.01 -18.47
N LEU A 218 18.86 -7.16 -19.09
CA LEU A 218 17.71 -6.27 -18.94
C LEU A 218 16.86 -6.63 -17.72
N ARG A 219 16.91 -7.89 -17.24
CA ARG A 219 16.09 -8.34 -16.10
C ARG A 219 16.32 -7.53 -14.84
N LEU A 220 17.59 -7.30 -14.49
CA LEU A 220 17.96 -6.50 -13.31
C LEU A 220 17.53 -5.04 -13.49
N LEU A 221 17.78 -4.48 -14.67
CA LEU A 221 17.38 -3.11 -14.97
C LEU A 221 15.86 -2.93 -14.95
N ALA A 222 15.12 -3.87 -15.56
CA ALA A 222 13.66 -3.86 -15.57
C ALA A 222 13.08 -4.01 -14.16
N ALA A 223 13.63 -4.92 -13.34
CA ALA A 223 13.20 -5.10 -11.96
C ALA A 223 13.46 -3.85 -11.12
N PHE A 224 14.64 -3.22 -11.26
CA PHE A 224 14.96 -2.00 -10.54
C PHE A 224 14.07 -0.84 -10.99
N ALA A 225 13.89 -0.63 -12.30
CA ALA A 225 13.03 0.40 -12.84
C ALA A 225 11.56 0.22 -12.43
N ALA A 226 11.07 -1.04 -12.45
CA ALA A 226 9.74 -1.40 -12.01
C ALA A 226 9.51 -1.06 -10.53
N MET A 227 10.45 -1.41 -9.67
CA MET A 227 10.36 -1.10 -8.23
C MET A 227 10.49 0.39 -7.95
N ALA A 228 11.35 1.12 -8.67
CA ALA A 228 11.44 2.58 -8.57
C ALA A 228 10.13 3.26 -9.01
N LEU A 229 9.50 2.76 -10.07
CA LEU A 229 8.21 3.25 -10.55
C LEU A 229 7.10 2.98 -9.53
N ALA A 230 7.03 1.77 -8.98
CA ALA A 230 6.06 1.42 -7.94
C ALA A 230 6.21 2.30 -6.68
N ASP A 231 7.43 2.54 -6.23
CA ASP A 231 7.71 3.46 -5.11
C ASP A 231 7.30 4.89 -5.43
N LYS A 232 7.62 5.39 -6.63
CA LYS A 232 7.23 6.73 -7.07
C LYS A 232 5.72 6.91 -7.14
N ILE A 233 5.00 5.97 -7.75
CA ILE A 233 3.53 6.01 -7.83
C ILE A 233 2.90 5.93 -6.43
N SER A 234 3.41 5.06 -5.55
CA SER A 234 2.88 4.95 -4.19
C SER A 234 3.02 6.24 -3.36
N ARG A 235 3.98 7.11 -3.69
CA ARG A 235 4.16 8.42 -3.03
C ARG A 235 3.17 9.48 -3.47
N THR A 236 2.46 9.29 -4.58
CA THR A 236 1.41 10.22 -5.03
C THR A 236 0.09 10.02 -4.29
N LEU A 237 -0.03 8.93 -3.53
CA LEU A 237 -1.20 8.65 -2.72
C LEU A 237 -1.10 9.33 -1.35
N PRO A 238 -2.23 9.77 -0.78
CA PRO A 238 -2.24 10.41 0.52
C PRO A 238 -1.69 9.48 1.59
N GLU A 239 -0.87 10.04 2.48
CA GLU A 239 -0.36 9.35 3.65
C GLU A 239 -1.45 9.26 4.73
N ALA A 240 -1.26 8.33 5.68
CA ALA A 240 -2.15 8.26 6.82
C ALA A 240 -2.10 9.58 7.60
N PRO A 241 -3.23 10.24 7.86
CA PRO A 241 -3.24 11.40 8.73
C PRO A 241 -2.71 10.98 10.11
N LEU A 242 -1.98 11.87 10.77
CA LEU A 242 -1.32 11.67 12.07
C LEU A 242 -0.12 10.69 12.09
N GLY A 243 0.37 10.19 10.95
CA GLY A 243 1.58 9.36 10.89
C GLY A 243 1.39 7.95 11.49
N ARG A 244 2.40 7.44 12.18
CA ARG A 244 2.47 6.06 12.66
C ARG A 244 1.46 5.79 13.80
N ARG A 245 0.61 4.77 13.64
CA ARG A 245 -0.53 4.47 14.53
C ARG A 245 -0.29 3.46 15.62
N LYS A 246 0.90 2.99 15.83
CA LYS A 246 1.20 2.19 17.03
C LYS A 246 1.42 3.13 18.22
N PHE A 247 0.32 3.59 18.76
CA PHE A 247 0.33 4.28 20.03
C PHE A 247 0.07 3.26 21.14
N GLU A 248 1.10 2.97 21.94
CA GLU A 248 0.92 2.34 23.24
C GLU A 248 0.57 3.46 24.18
N VAL A 249 -0.72 3.59 24.53
CA VAL A 249 -1.21 4.62 25.45
C VAL A 249 -1.45 3.95 26.78
N ASP A 250 -0.57 4.25 27.75
CA ASP A 250 -0.70 3.78 29.11
C ASP A 250 -1.42 4.82 29.99
N ASP A 251 -1.94 4.35 31.11
CA ASP A 251 -2.53 5.23 32.12
C ASP A 251 -1.40 5.94 32.88
N VAL A 252 -1.30 7.25 32.72
CA VAL A 252 -0.35 8.11 33.44
C VAL A 252 -1.02 8.63 34.72
N LEU A 253 -0.36 8.47 35.87
CA LEU A 253 -0.84 9.01 37.15
C LEU A 253 -0.59 10.52 37.19
N SER A 254 -1.67 11.30 37.38
CA SER A 254 -1.59 12.74 37.67
C SER A 254 -1.28 12.99 39.13
N ARG A 255 -0.82 14.21 39.46
CA ARG A 255 -0.60 14.66 40.84
C ARG A 255 -1.84 14.55 41.75
N ASP A 256 -3.03 14.61 41.14
CA ASP A 256 -4.32 14.51 41.84
C ASP A 256 -4.73 13.05 42.14
N GLY A 257 -3.90 12.07 41.81
CA GLY A 257 -4.21 10.64 41.94
C GLY A 257 -5.18 10.10 40.89
N SER A 258 -5.60 10.89 39.90
CA SER A 258 -6.41 10.45 38.77
C SER A 258 -5.53 9.84 37.68
N THR A 259 -6.05 8.84 36.97
CA THR A 259 -5.39 8.27 35.79
C THR A 259 -5.73 9.09 34.56
N ARG A 260 -4.74 9.47 33.76
CA ARG A 260 -4.90 10.20 32.50
C ARG A 260 -4.25 9.43 31.37
N ARG A 261 -4.86 9.46 30.20
CA ARG A 261 -4.29 9.01 28.92
C ARG A 261 -3.91 10.22 28.10
N VAL A 262 -2.62 10.39 27.86
CA VAL A 262 -2.08 11.63 27.28
C VAL A 262 -1.64 11.38 25.85
N ALA A 263 -2.02 12.30 24.95
CA ALA A 263 -1.48 12.39 23.60
C ALA A 263 -0.67 13.68 23.44
N LEU A 264 0.55 13.53 22.93
CA LEU A 264 1.46 14.63 22.61
C LEU A 264 1.49 14.82 21.11
N VAL A 265 0.80 15.83 20.60
CA VAL A 265 0.66 16.09 19.16
C VAL A 265 1.86 16.89 18.65
N ASP A 266 2.69 16.27 17.81
CA ASP A 266 3.83 16.91 17.14
C ASP A 266 3.32 17.70 15.92
N CYS A 267 2.83 18.92 16.13
CA CYS A 267 2.32 19.79 15.08
C CYS A 267 3.46 20.61 14.45
N GLY A 268 3.67 20.44 13.13
CA GLY A 268 4.72 21.14 12.40
C GLY A 268 4.38 22.56 12.00
N CYS A 269 3.11 23.00 12.15
CA CYS A 269 2.62 24.33 11.77
C CYS A 269 3.13 24.77 10.38
N GLU A 270 2.95 23.91 9.36
CA GLU A 270 3.48 24.09 7.99
C GLU A 270 5.02 24.26 7.91
N GLY A 271 5.74 23.73 8.88
CA GLY A 271 7.19 23.85 8.96
C GLY A 271 7.71 25.02 9.80
N ALA A 272 6.82 25.84 10.38
CA ALA A 272 7.22 26.94 11.26
C ALA A 272 7.63 26.44 12.65
N CYS A 273 7.13 25.28 13.10
CA CYS A 273 7.49 24.72 14.37
C CYS A 273 8.51 23.58 14.22
N PRO A 274 9.59 23.56 15.01
CA PRO A 274 10.55 22.46 14.99
C PRO A 274 9.88 21.18 15.49
N ARG A 275 10.18 20.05 14.83
CA ARG A 275 9.72 18.72 15.21
C ARG A 275 10.38 18.27 16.51
N PHE A 276 9.75 17.32 17.19
CA PHE A 276 10.34 16.67 18.35
C PHE A 276 11.68 16.03 18.01
N PRO A 277 12.70 16.17 18.88
CA PRO A 277 13.97 15.50 18.67
C PRO A 277 13.79 13.98 18.64
N ALA A 278 14.53 13.32 17.72
CA ALA A 278 14.50 11.87 17.61
C ALA A 278 15.00 11.24 18.93
N GLY A 279 14.15 10.46 19.57
CA GLY A 279 14.47 9.79 20.85
C GLY A 279 13.78 10.37 22.08
N SER A 280 13.06 11.49 21.98
CA SER A 280 12.25 12.05 23.09
C SER A 280 10.91 11.31 23.28
N VAL A 281 10.88 10.01 23.02
CA VAL A 281 9.66 9.20 23.15
C VAL A 281 9.40 8.93 24.63
N HIS A 282 8.33 9.48 25.17
CA HIS A 282 7.82 9.11 26.49
C HIS A 282 7.05 7.79 26.38
N HIS A 283 7.46 6.77 27.12
CA HIS A 283 6.73 5.51 27.17
C HIS A 283 5.30 5.74 27.65
N GLY A 284 4.32 5.13 26.96
CA GLY A 284 2.92 5.22 27.34
C GLY A 284 2.18 6.48 26.90
N VAL A 285 2.81 7.36 26.09
CA VAL A 285 2.20 8.57 25.55
C VAL A 285 2.05 8.44 24.03
N ALA A 286 0.85 8.67 23.49
CA ALA A 286 0.66 8.73 22.05
C ALA A 286 1.34 9.98 21.48
N MET A 287 2.13 9.82 20.41
CA MET A 287 2.81 10.93 19.74
C MET A 287 2.40 11.01 18.25
N PRO A 288 1.18 11.47 17.95
CA PRO A 288 0.76 11.69 16.57
C PRO A 288 1.49 12.90 15.98
N LYS A 289 1.83 12.81 14.67
CA LYS A 289 2.45 13.89 13.91
C LYS A 289 1.43 14.49 12.97
N CYS A 290 1.34 15.80 12.91
CA CYS A 290 0.50 16.52 11.96
C CYS A 290 1.27 17.65 11.26
N SER A 291 0.79 18.08 10.09
CA SER A 291 1.39 19.18 9.34
C SER A 291 0.92 20.52 9.89
N ALA A 292 -0.40 20.71 10.00
CA ALA A 292 -1.02 21.90 10.53
C ALA A 292 -2.43 21.61 11.06
N LEU A 293 -2.54 21.13 12.28
CA LEU A 293 -3.81 20.72 12.89
C LEU A 293 -4.92 21.77 12.82
N CYS A 294 -4.57 23.06 12.87
CA CYS A 294 -5.54 24.16 12.78
C CYS A 294 -6.08 24.39 11.36
N LEU A 295 -5.35 24.00 10.32
CA LEU A 295 -5.68 24.24 8.91
C LEU A 295 -6.27 23.02 8.21
N GLU A 296 -5.84 21.82 8.57
CA GLU A 296 -6.16 20.58 7.87
C GLU A 296 -7.35 19.83 8.51
N PRO A 297 -8.56 19.88 7.90
CA PRO A 297 -9.74 19.21 8.46
C PRO A 297 -9.56 17.68 8.59
N THR A 298 -8.77 17.07 7.68
CA THR A 298 -8.50 15.64 7.71
C THR A 298 -7.69 15.21 8.93
N GLU A 299 -6.74 16.04 9.37
CA GLU A 299 -5.96 15.81 10.58
C GLU A 299 -6.80 16.03 11.84
N GLN A 300 -7.72 17.02 11.81
CA GLN A 300 -8.66 17.29 12.91
C GLN A 300 -9.58 16.09 13.17
N ASP A 301 -10.19 15.56 12.11
CA ASP A 301 -11.09 14.40 12.21
C ASP A 301 -10.33 13.15 12.65
N ALA A 302 -9.10 12.96 12.14
CA ALA A 302 -8.28 11.84 12.54
C ALA A 302 -7.84 11.94 14.02
N LEU A 303 -7.59 13.14 14.52
CA LEU A 303 -7.31 13.36 15.94
C LEU A 303 -8.53 13.05 16.81
N ALA A 304 -9.71 13.49 16.41
CA ALA A 304 -10.96 13.18 17.11
C ALA A 304 -11.22 11.66 17.15
N ASP A 305 -11.03 10.98 16.03
CA ASP A 305 -11.13 9.51 15.93
C ASP A 305 -10.10 8.81 16.83
N MET A 306 -8.85 9.30 16.89
CA MET A 306 -7.81 8.78 17.77
C MET A 306 -8.17 8.94 19.25
N VAL A 307 -8.71 10.08 19.63
CA VAL A 307 -9.17 10.37 21.02
C VAL A 307 -10.23 9.35 21.44
N LEU A 308 -11.22 9.13 20.58
CA LEU A 308 -12.29 8.15 20.83
C LEU A 308 -11.75 6.71 20.91
N HIS A 309 -10.86 6.35 20.00
CA HIS A 309 -10.37 4.97 19.89
C HIS A 309 -9.47 4.58 21.06
N HIS A 310 -8.58 5.46 21.48
CA HIS A 310 -7.63 5.21 22.56
C HIS A 310 -8.11 5.70 23.93
N GLY A 311 -9.27 6.37 23.99
CA GLY A 311 -9.81 6.92 25.23
C GLY A 311 -8.90 8.01 25.83
N ILE A 312 -8.31 8.86 24.98
CA ILE A 312 -7.39 9.91 25.40
C ILE A 312 -8.15 10.95 26.19
N THR A 313 -7.65 11.29 27.36
CA THR A 313 -8.26 12.28 28.26
C THR A 313 -7.62 13.66 28.16
N ASN A 314 -6.37 13.72 27.69
CA ASN A 314 -5.63 14.96 27.60
C ASN A 314 -4.77 15.00 26.34
N ILE A 315 -4.85 16.11 25.61
CA ILE A 315 -4.04 16.41 24.43
C ILE A 315 -3.10 17.57 24.74
N ILE A 316 -1.81 17.36 24.45
CA ILE A 316 -0.79 18.42 24.52
C ILE A 316 -0.32 18.68 23.08
N ILE A 317 -0.46 19.92 22.60
CA ILE A 317 -0.10 20.30 21.23
C ILE A 317 1.24 21.02 21.27
N ALA A 318 2.25 20.44 20.62
CA ALA A 318 3.49 21.14 20.34
C ALA A 318 3.27 22.11 19.18
N GLY A 319 3.81 23.30 19.29
CA GLY A 319 3.69 24.33 18.27
C GLY A 319 2.99 25.56 18.82
N CYS A 320 1.69 25.65 18.63
CA CYS A 320 0.89 26.79 19.13
C CYS A 320 0.41 26.57 20.58
N ASP A 321 -0.21 27.60 21.15
CA ASP A 321 -0.86 27.60 22.47
C ASP A 321 -2.28 26.98 22.44
N ALA A 322 -2.67 26.30 21.39
CA ALA A 322 -3.99 25.75 21.11
C ALA A 322 -5.08 26.79 20.80
N THR A 323 -4.81 28.10 20.83
CA THR A 323 -5.82 29.14 20.49
C THR A 323 -6.23 29.11 19.02
N PRO A 324 -5.39 28.77 18.02
CA PRO A 324 -5.79 28.69 16.62
C PRO A 324 -6.69 27.50 16.25
N LEU A 325 -6.95 26.58 17.19
CA LEU A 325 -7.78 25.41 16.87
C LEU A 325 -9.22 25.82 16.51
N PRO A 326 -9.80 25.21 15.44
CA PRO A 326 -11.16 25.49 15.04
C PRO A 326 -12.18 25.18 16.14
N LEU A 327 -13.24 25.97 16.22
CA LEU A 327 -14.33 25.80 17.20
C LEU A 327 -14.99 24.42 17.08
N SER A 328 -15.08 23.85 15.86
CA SER A 328 -15.62 22.52 15.60
C SER A 328 -14.80 21.44 16.30
N LEU A 329 -13.47 21.50 16.22
CA LEU A 329 -12.60 20.54 16.87
C LEU A 329 -12.65 20.69 18.39
N ARG A 330 -12.60 21.95 18.90
CA ARG A 330 -12.71 22.21 20.35
C ARG A 330 -14.01 21.65 20.92
N SER A 331 -15.16 21.96 20.29
CA SER A 331 -16.44 21.43 20.74
C SER A 331 -16.53 19.91 20.70
N SER A 332 -15.88 19.28 19.72
CA SER A 332 -15.79 17.82 19.64
C SER A 332 -14.95 17.26 20.79
N LEU A 333 -13.79 17.83 21.09
CA LEU A 333 -12.95 17.43 22.20
C LEU A 333 -13.63 17.61 23.55
N ASP A 334 -14.29 18.75 23.76
CA ASP A 334 -15.05 19.04 24.98
C ASP A 334 -16.21 18.04 25.17
N SER A 335 -16.92 17.68 24.09
CA SER A 335 -17.99 16.70 24.12
C SER A 335 -17.51 15.27 24.47
N MET A 336 -16.25 14.96 24.16
CA MET A 336 -15.58 13.71 24.52
C MET A 336 -14.96 13.74 25.92
N GLY A 337 -15.01 14.88 26.62
CA GLY A 337 -14.37 15.07 27.92
C GLY A 337 -12.83 15.09 27.84
N CYS A 338 -12.29 15.45 26.67
CA CYS A 338 -10.84 15.50 26.45
C CYS A 338 -10.33 16.93 26.65
N GLY A 339 -9.46 17.13 27.65
CA GLY A 339 -8.74 18.39 27.86
C GLY A 339 -7.68 18.60 26.79
N TYR A 340 -7.44 19.86 26.40
CA TYR A 340 -6.36 20.19 25.47
C TYR A 340 -5.58 21.41 25.95
N ALA A 341 -4.25 21.38 25.71
CA ALA A 341 -3.34 22.46 26.02
C ALA A 341 -2.26 22.59 24.94
N GLY A 342 -1.75 23.78 24.72
CA GLY A 342 -0.65 24.03 23.79
C GLY A 342 0.63 24.42 24.52
N LEU A 343 1.79 24.06 23.93
CA LEU A 343 3.10 24.37 24.47
C LEU A 343 3.62 25.76 24.09
N GLY A 344 2.99 26.42 23.10
CA GLY A 344 3.38 27.75 22.65
C GLY A 344 4.80 27.87 22.09
N TRP A 345 5.32 26.81 21.47
CA TRP A 345 6.70 26.79 20.96
C TRP A 345 6.93 27.74 19.78
N LEU A 346 5.87 28.17 19.08
CA LEU A 346 5.97 29.19 18.03
C LEU A 346 6.39 30.55 18.57
N ASP A 347 6.03 30.85 19.82
CA ASP A 347 6.37 32.13 20.47
C ASP A 347 7.67 32.01 21.30
N ALA A 348 8.31 30.83 21.29
CA ALA A 348 9.53 30.62 22.03
C ALA A 348 10.73 31.32 21.36
N PRO A 349 11.69 31.84 22.14
CA PRO A 349 12.90 32.46 21.59
C PRO A 349 13.71 31.41 20.76
N GLU A 350 14.30 31.88 19.64
CA GLU A 350 15.09 31.02 18.73
C GLU A 350 16.23 30.25 19.42
N SER A 351 16.65 30.67 20.60
CA SER A 351 17.70 30.04 21.41
C SER A 351 17.22 28.89 22.30
N SER A 352 15.91 28.52 22.26
CA SER A 352 15.38 27.43 23.07
C SER A 352 15.94 26.09 22.60
N ASP A 353 16.76 25.45 23.44
CA ASP A 353 17.37 24.16 23.20
C ASP A 353 16.41 22.98 23.50
N ASP A 354 16.82 21.75 23.19
CA ASP A 354 16.02 20.55 23.40
C ASP A 354 15.73 20.29 24.90
N SER A 355 16.52 20.84 25.81
CA SER A 355 16.33 20.69 27.26
C SER A 355 15.13 21.53 27.74
N TRP A 356 14.94 22.72 27.19
CA TRP A 356 13.77 23.56 27.46
C TRP A 356 12.47 22.91 26.94
N LYS A 357 12.51 22.33 25.74
CA LYS A 357 11.37 21.58 25.20
C LYS A 357 11.00 20.40 26.06
N ALA A 358 11.96 19.63 26.51
CA ALA A 358 11.74 18.48 27.39
C ALA A 358 11.13 18.90 28.73
N SER A 359 11.61 20.01 29.33
CA SER A 359 11.05 20.55 30.58
C SER A 359 9.62 21.03 30.46
N SER A 360 9.29 21.72 29.35
CA SER A 360 7.92 22.21 29.10
C SER A 360 6.90 21.06 28.90
N ILE A 361 7.32 19.94 28.32
CA ILE A 361 6.50 18.72 28.25
C ILE A 361 6.32 18.10 29.63
N SER A 362 7.41 17.97 30.39
CA SER A 362 7.39 17.37 31.73
C SER A 362 6.45 18.13 32.67
N ASP A 363 6.45 19.48 32.61
CA ASP A 363 5.59 20.31 33.44
C ASP A 363 4.08 20.15 33.16
N LEU A 364 3.69 19.84 31.90
CA LEU A 364 2.31 19.58 31.55
C LEU A 364 1.85 18.13 31.74
N MET A 365 2.80 17.20 31.78
CA MET A 365 2.49 15.78 32.01
C MET A 365 2.28 15.45 33.51
N HIS A 366 2.84 16.24 34.41
CA HIS A 366 2.70 16.12 35.86
C HIS A 366 1.70 17.10 36.43
#